data_6fc43da8819608343956a69e61905cc7
#
_entry.id   6fc43da8819608343956a69e61905cc7
#
_cell.length_a   1.000
_cell.length_b   1.000
_cell.length_c   1.000
_cell.angle_alpha   90.00
_cell.angle_beta   90.00
_cell.angle_gamma   90.00
#
_symmetry.space_group_name_H-M   'P 1'
#
loop_
_entity.id
_entity.type
_entity.pdbx_description
1 polymer ?
#
loop_
_entity_poly.entity_id
_entity_poly.type
_entity_poly.pdbx_seq_one_letter_code
_entity_poly.pdbx_strand_id
1 'polypeptide(L)'
;MRKALSLAAVLAVAIAGTVTATHLITAKVHAADAISVGSAAPNFTLPSQEDKPVSLSDYKGKWVVLYFYPKDQTQGCTIEAHNFQRDMAKYDAAKAVVLGVSLDTVEGHKAWCAKDTFSFKLLADPDHKVVDAYGVPVKGMGPVKFASRQTYLIAPDGKIAKYWPTVDVAVHSEEVLAAIASMKK
;
A
#
# COMPACT_ATOMS: atom_id res chain seq x y z
N MET A 1 -84.31 29.17 31.26
CA MET A 1 -83.76 30.57 31.16
C MET A 1 -82.35 30.56 31.69
N ARG A 2 -81.52 31.29 31.00
CA ARG A 2 -80.14 31.67 31.36
C ARG A 2 -79.04 30.62 31.22
N LYS A 3 -78.26 30.90 30.19
CA LYS A 3 -76.98 30.43 29.73
C LYS A 3 -75.90 30.72 30.74
N ALA A 4 -74.95 29.81 30.91
CA ALA A 4 -73.63 30.10 31.44
C ALA A 4 -72.57 29.46 30.53
N LEU A 5 -71.83 30.28 29.87
CA LEU A 5 -70.62 29.91 29.11
C LEU A 5 -69.50 29.59 30.11
N SER A 6 -68.89 28.47 29.94
CA SER A 6 -67.61 28.18 30.59
C SER A 6 -66.49 28.22 29.56
N LEU A 7 -65.58 29.12 29.75
CA LEU A 7 -64.38 29.37 28.96
C LEU A 7 -63.33 28.32 29.39
N ALA A 8 -63.00 27.38 28.48
CA ALA A 8 -61.89 26.46 28.68
C ALA A 8 -60.62 27.07 28.04
N ALA A 9 -59.66 27.44 28.91
CA ALA A 9 -58.38 27.89 28.49
C ALA A 9 -57.53 26.66 28.04
N VAL A 10 -57.18 26.64 26.77
CA VAL A 10 -56.24 25.67 26.21
C VAL A 10 -54.83 26.16 26.44
N LEU A 11 -54.10 25.53 27.32
CA LEU A 11 -52.66 25.78 27.55
C LEU A 11 -51.86 25.04 26.49
N ALA A 12 -51.37 25.74 25.50
CA ALA A 12 -50.45 25.16 24.49
C ALA A 12 -49.02 25.16 25.07
N VAL A 13 -48.56 23.96 25.42
CA VAL A 13 -47.16 23.76 25.79
C VAL A 13 -46.35 23.59 24.48
N ALA A 14 -45.60 24.61 24.14
CA ALA A 14 -44.61 24.54 23.03
C ALA A 14 -43.39 23.76 23.52
N ILE A 15 -43.25 22.50 23.11
CA ILE A 15 -42.04 21.73 23.29
C ILE A 15 -41.08 22.16 22.19
N ALA A 16 -40.10 23.02 22.53
CA ALA A 16 -39.01 23.33 21.62
C ALA A 16 -38.04 22.15 21.60
N GLY A 17 -38.23 21.28 20.62
CA GLY A 17 -37.29 20.20 20.31
C GLY A 17 -36.03 20.78 19.67
N THR A 18 -34.93 20.85 20.43
CA THR A 18 -33.62 21.12 19.87
C THR A 18 -33.14 19.91 19.07
N VAL A 19 -33.29 19.96 17.75
CA VAL A 19 -32.68 18.98 16.84
C VAL A 19 -31.19 19.29 16.79
N THR A 20 -30.42 18.59 17.58
CA THR A 20 -28.96 18.55 17.43
C THR A 20 -28.65 17.80 16.14
N ALA A 21 -28.37 18.55 15.06
CA ALA A 21 -27.85 18.03 13.83
C ALA A 21 -26.43 17.49 14.09
N THR A 22 -26.35 16.18 14.33
CA THR A 22 -25.08 15.46 14.27
C THR A 22 -24.59 15.48 12.82
N HIS A 23 -23.68 16.40 12.49
CA HIS A 23 -22.93 16.35 11.25
C HIS A 23 -22.06 15.10 11.26
N LEU A 24 -22.57 14.04 10.64
CA LEU A 24 -21.74 12.93 10.19
C LEU A 24 -20.80 13.51 9.14
N ILE A 25 -19.57 13.82 9.56
CA ILE A 25 -18.47 14.09 8.64
C ILE A 25 -18.17 12.75 7.99
N THR A 26 -18.86 12.46 6.89
CA THR A 26 -18.44 11.44 5.94
C THR A 26 -17.15 11.98 5.33
N ALA A 27 -16.01 11.53 5.84
CA ALA A 27 -14.74 11.71 5.18
C ALA A 27 -14.88 11.07 3.79
N LYS A 28 -15.08 11.93 2.80
CA LYS A 28 -15.04 11.55 1.39
C LYS A 28 -13.60 11.11 1.17
N VAL A 29 -13.36 9.79 1.15
CA VAL A 29 -12.08 9.23 0.72
C VAL A 29 -11.94 9.66 -0.74
N HIS A 30 -11.17 10.71 -0.93
CA HIS A 30 -10.81 11.17 -2.27
C HIS A 30 -9.96 10.07 -2.90
N ALA A 31 -10.27 9.77 -4.14
CA ALA A 31 -9.40 8.96 -4.99
C ALA A 31 -7.96 9.46 -4.84
N ALA A 32 -7.10 8.52 -4.45
CA ALA A 32 -5.70 8.66 -4.13
C ALA A 32 -5.08 10.01 -4.49
N ASP A 33 -4.89 10.89 -3.52
CA ASP A 33 -3.81 11.85 -3.59
C ASP A 33 -2.54 11.04 -3.86
N ALA A 34 -1.89 11.31 -4.99
CA ALA A 34 -0.71 10.58 -5.41
C ALA A 34 0.26 10.50 -4.22
N ILE A 35 0.63 9.28 -3.83
CA ILE A 35 1.51 9.06 -2.70
C ILE A 35 2.77 9.86 -2.92
N SER A 36 3.01 10.84 -2.05
CA SER A 36 4.14 11.76 -2.17
C SER A 36 5.23 11.40 -1.16
N VAL A 37 6.46 11.77 -1.48
CA VAL A 37 7.58 11.71 -0.53
C VAL A 37 7.23 12.53 0.70
N GLY A 38 7.40 11.94 1.88
CA GLY A 38 7.04 12.51 3.18
C GLY A 38 5.65 12.10 3.72
N SER A 39 4.75 11.58 2.86
CA SER A 39 3.46 11.06 3.32
C SER A 39 3.61 9.68 3.99
N ALA A 40 2.64 9.33 4.84
CA ALA A 40 2.57 7.97 5.39
C ALA A 40 2.34 6.96 4.28
N ALA A 41 3.10 5.86 4.29
CA ALA A 41 2.89 4.74 3.38
C ALA A 41 1.55 4.05 3.71
N PRO A 42 0.68 3.78 2.71
CA PRO A 42 -0.52 2.99 2.93
C PRO A 42 -0.19 1.63 3.53
N ASN A 43 -0.84 1.30 4.64
CA ASN A 43 -0.66 -0.02 5.23
C ASN A 43 -1.38 -1.08 4.39
N PHE A 44 -0.82 -2.29 4.38
CA PHE A 44 -1.38 -3.42 3.65
C PHE A 44 -1.10 -4.73 4.38
N THR A 45 -1.84 -5.76 3.98
CA THR A 45 -1.55 -7.16 4.30
C THR A 45 -1.81 -7.99 3.05
N LEU A 46 -0.78 -8.68 2.56
CA LEU A 46 -0.85 -9.56 1.39
C LEU A 46 -0.25 -10.92 1.72
N PRO A 47 -0.71 -12.00 1.07
CA PRO A 47 -0.07 -13.31 1.19
C PRO A 47 1.27 -13.32 0.45
N SER A 48 2.27 -13.95 1.07
CA SER A 48 3.58 -14.19 0.45
C SER A 48 3.63 -15.51 -0.31
N GLN A 49 4.74 -15.77 -1.02
CA GLN A 49 5.03 -17.07 -1.63
C GLN A 49 5.02 -18.26 -0.66
N GLU A 50 5.04 -18.00 0.65
CA GLU A 50 4.94 -19.04 1.68
C GLU A 50 3.50 -19.29 2.15
N ASP A 51 2.52 -18.67 1.47
CA ASP A 51 1.11 -18.66 1.86
C ASP A 51 0.89 -18.12 3.29
N LYS A 52 1.70 -17.14 3.68
CA LYS A 52 1.60 -16.46 4.97
C LYS A 52 1.31 -14.98 4.77
N PRO A 53 0.46 -14.39 5.59
CA PRO A 53 0.20 -12.96 5.53
C PRO A 53 1.47 -12.18 5.92
N VAL A 54 1.72 -11.10 5.17
CA VAL A 54 2.80 -10.14 5.41
C VAL A 54 2.18 -8.76 5.42
N SER A 55 2.36 -8.04 6.51
CA SER A 55 1.87 -6.68 6.67
C SER A 55 3.01 -5.68 6.66
N LEU A 56 2.79 -4.49 6.10
CA LEU A 56 3.79 -3.41 6.17
C LEU A 56 4.14 -3.07 7.63
N SER A 57 3.16 -3.14 8.53
CA SER A 57 3.34 -2.90 9.96
C SER A 57 4.34 -3.83 10.66
N ASP A 58 4.62 -5.01 10.10
CA ASP A 58 5.58 -5.98 10.65
C ASP A 58 7.03 -5.50 10.55
N TYR A 59 7.25 -4.47 9.75
CA TYR A 59 8.57 -3.91 9.44
C TYR A 59 8.81 -2.52 10.07
N LYS A 60 8.02 -2.12 11.07
CA LYS A 60 8.27 -0.87 11.80
C LYS A 60 9.70 -0.79 12.32
N GLY A 61 10.34 0.34 12.16
CA GLY A 61 11.73 0.55 12.56
C GLY A 61 12.77 0.05 11.56
N LYS A 62 12.34 -0.48 10.41
CA LYS A 62 13.20 -0.91 9.30
C LYS A 62 12.93 -0.07 8.06
N TRP A 63 13.89 0.02 7.19
CA TRP A 63 13.66 0.45 5.82
C TRP A 63 12.90 -0.63 5.06
N VAL A 64 11.92 -0.24 4.24
CA VAL A 64 11.19 -1.18 3.37
C VAL A 64 11.34 -0.72 1.93
N VAL A 65 11.91 -1.59 1.10
CA VAL A 65 11.93 -1.45 -0.36
C VAL A 65 10.71 -2.18 -0.88
N LEU A 66 9.68 -1.43 -1.23
CA LEU A 66 8.44 -1.97 -1.81
C LEU A 66 8.50 -1.76 -3.32
N TYR A 67 8.84 -2.80 -4.07
CA TYR A 67 8.91 -2.72 -5.52
C TYR A 67 7.74 -3.46 -6.18
N PHE A 68 7.11 -2.78 -7.12
CA PHE A 68 6.04 -3.31 -7.96
C PHE A 68 6.64 -3.72 -9.29
N TYR A 69 6.27 -4.90 -9.78
CA TYR A 69 6.79 -5.43 -11.04
C TYR A 69 5.69 -6.10 -11.86
N PRO A 70 5.87 -6.16 -13.20
CA PRO A 70 4.82 -6.63 -14.10
C PRO A 70 4.41 -8.08 -13.91
N LYS A 71 5.39 -9.02 -13.90
CA LYS A 71 5.06 -10.45 -13.92
C LYS A 71 6.26 -11.33 -13.58
N ASP A 72 5.97 -12.40 -12.84
CA ASP A 72 6.93 -13.46 -12.51
C ASP A 72 7.62 -14.02 -13.75
N GLN A 73 8.88 -14.39 -13.60
CA GLN A 73 9.70 -15.10 -14.59
C GLN A 73 9.89 -14.36 -15.93
N THR A 74 9.50 -13.09 -16.06
CA THR A 74 9.85 -12.29 -17.24
C THR A 74 11.29 -11.78 -17.13
N GLN A 75 11.95 -11.59 -18.26
CA GLN A 75 13.37 -11.24 -18.31
C GLN A 75 13.75 -10.05 -17.43
N GLY A 76 13.06 -8.92 -17.56
CA GLY A 76 13.36 -7.71 -16.77
C GLY A 76 13.08 -7.88 -15.26
N CYS A 77 11.99 -8.61 -14.92
CA CYS A 77 11.67 -8.86 -13.51
C CYS A 77 12.69 -9.83 -12.87
N THR A 78 13.16 -10.81 -13.65
CA THR A 78 14.20 -11.74 -13.19
C THR A 78 15.53 -11.05 -12.96
N ILE A 79 15.95 -10.14 -13.84
CA ILE A 79 17.17 -9.33 -13.64
C ILE A 79 17.05 -8.50 -12.36
N GLU A 80 15.93 -7.80 -12.16
CA GLU A 80 15.70 -6.97 -10.97
C GLU A 80 15.72 -7.79 -9.68
N ALA A 81 15.00 -8.92 -9.65
CA ALA A 81 14.92 -9.80 -8.48
C ALA A 81 16.30 -10.40 -8.14
N HIS A 82 17.07 -10.83 -9.13
CA HIS A 82 18.44 -11.32 -8.93
C HIS A 82 19.39 -10.23 -8.43
N ASN A 83 19.26 -8.99 -8.88
CA ASN A 83 20.06 -7.89 -8.37
C ASN A 83 19.72 -7.59 -6.90
N PHE A 84 18.43 -7.62 -6.51
CA PHE A 84 18.07 -7.55 -5.09
C PHE A 84 18.63 -8.73 -4.31
N GLN A 85 18.51 -9.96 -4.82
CA GLN A 85 19.03 -11.17 -4.16
C GLN A 85 20.55 -11.11 -3.99
N ARG A 86 21.30 -10.69 -5.00
CA ARG A 86 22.76 -10.48 -4.92
C ARG A 86 23.15 -9.56 -3.77
N ASP A 87 22.36 -8.52 -3.54
CA ASP A 87 22.68 -7.47 -2.59
C ASP A 87 22.01 -7.65 -1.21
N MET A 88 21.32 -8.79 -0.94
CA MET A 88 20.57 -9.01 0.31
C MET A 88 21.40 -8.79 1.57
N ALA A 89 22.66 -9.24 1.61
CA ALA A 89 23.53 -8.99 2.76
C ALA A 89 23.76 -7.48 3.05
N LYS A 90 23.76 -6.64 2.01
CA LYS A 90 23.85 -5.18 2.16
C LYS A 90 22.55 -4.59 2.70
N TYR A 91 21.39 -5.11 2.25
CA TYR A 91 20.08 -4.73 2.77
C TYR A 91 19.94 -5.09 4.25
N ASP A 92 20.36 -6.31 4.65
CA ASP A 92 20.35 -6.74 6.04
C ASP A 92 21.24 -5.85 6.93
N ALA A 93 22.47 -5.55 6.48
CA ALA A 93 23.37 -4.62 7.16
C ALA A 93 22.76 -3.20 7.27
N ALA A 94 21.95 -2.83 6.30
CA ALA A 94 21.21 -1.57 6.28
C ALA A 94 19.94 -1.59 7.14
N LYS A 95 19.57 -2.70 7.77
CA LYS A 95 18.27 -2.92 8.43
C LYS A 95 17.11 -2.61 7.48
N ALA A 96 17.25 -3.06 6.25
CA ALA A 96 16.26 -2.90 5.19
C ALA A 96 15.70 -4.27 4.77
N VAL A 97 14.44 -4.28 4.38
CA VAL A 97 13.77 -5.46 3.80
C VAL A 97 13.32 -5.14 2.38
N VAL A 98 13.32 -6.16 1.53
CA VAL A 98 12.84 -6.08 0.15
C VAL A 98 11.53 -6.84 0.07
N LEU A 99 10.50 -6.20 -0.47
CA LEU A 99 9.17 -6.78 -0.72
C LEU A 99 8.79 -6.53 -2.17
N GLY A 100 8.62 -7.60 -2.94
CA GLY A 100 8.13 -7.51 -4.31
C GLY A 100 6.62 -7.71 -4.35
N VAL A 101 5.92 -6.94 -5.17
CA VAL A 101 4.46 -7.03 -5.33
C VAL A 101 4.12 -7.13 -6.82
N SER A 102 3.32 -8.13 -7.18
CA SER A 102 2.74 -8.23 -8.52
C SER A 102 1.30 -8.74 -8.47
N LEU A 103 0.64 -8.79 -9.61
CA LEU A 103 -0.70 -9.37 -9.75
C LEU A 103 -0.68 -10.89 -9.93
N ASP A 104 0.49 -11.52 -9.84
CA ASP A 104 0.61 -12.97 -9.90
C ASP A 104 0.05 -13.62 -8.61
N THR A 105 -0.21 -14.93 -8.67
CA THR A 105 -0.76 -15.69 -7.54
C THR A 105 0.33 -16.16 -6.58
N VAL A 106 -0.07 -16.58 -5.39
CA VAL A 106 0.84 -17.20 -4.41
C VAL A 106 1.57 -18.40 -5.02
N GLU A 107 0.86 -19.23 -5.79
CA GLU A 107 1.43 -20.40 -6.47
C GLU A 107 2.48 -20.00 -7.51
N GLY A 108 2.22 -18.92 -8.27
CA GLY A 108 3.18 -18.35 -9.22
C GLY A 108 4.47 -17.92 -8.52
N HIS A 109 4.34 -17.13 -7.46
CA HIS A 109 5.47 -16.69 -6.65
C HIS A 109 6.24 -17.86 -6.03
N LYS A 110 5.52 -18.85 -5.50
CA LYS A 110 6.13 -20.07 -4.94
C LYS A 110 6.96 -20.82 -5.97
N ALA A 111 6.41 -21.02 -7.17
CA ALA A 111 7.11 -21.67 -8.26
C ALA A 111 8.36 -20.89 -8.71
N TRP A 112 8.25 -19.55 -8.77
CA TRP A 112 9.39 -18.72 -9.13
C TRP A 112 10.48 -18.72 -8.05
N CYS A 113 10.12 -18.56 -6.78
CA CYS A 113 11.09 -18.64 -5.67
C CYS A 113 11.79 -20.00 -5.57
N ALA A 114 11.07 -21.09 -5.85
CA ALA A 114 11.67 -22.43 -5.88
C ALA A 114 12.73 -22.60 -6.99
N LYS A 115 12.51 -21.94 -8.13
CA LYS A 115 13.42 -21.97 -9.27
C LYS A 115 14.66 -21.11 -9.05
N ASP A 116 14.47 -19.87 -8.57
CA ASP A 116 15.50 -18.84 -8.54
C ASP A 116 16.04 -18.55 -7.11
N THR A 117 15.51 -19.25 -6.08
CA THR A 117 15.99 -19.24 -4.67
C THR A 117 16.06 -17.85 -4.04
N PHE A 118 15.01 -17.03 -4.20
CA PHE A 118 14.94 -15.73 -3.55
C PHE A 118 14.68 -15.85 -2.05
N SER A 119 15.44 -15.10 -1.23
CA SER A 119 15.31 -15.07 0.24
C SER A 119 14.39 -13.96 0.75
N PHE A 120 14.02 -13.01 -0.09
CA PHE A 120 13.06 -11.96 0.23
C PHE A 120 11.62 -12.38 -0.13
N LYS A 121 10.63 -11.57 0.27
CA LYS A 121 9.22 -11.90 0.07
C LYS A 121 8.69 -11.35 -1.26
N LEU A 122 7.98 -12.23 -1.98
CA LEU A 122 7.10 -11.86 -3.08
C LEU A 122 5.66 -11.93 -2.61
N LEU A 123 4.89 -10.88 -2.83
CA LEU A 123 3.54 -10.68 -2.30
C LEU A 123 2.53 -10.66 -3.44
N ALA A 124 1.51 -11.51 -3.32
CA ALA A 124 0.47 -11.66 -4.32
C ALA A 124 -0.66 -10.63 -4.11
N ASP A 125 -0.91 -9.79 -5.12
CA ASP A 125 -1.99 -8.80 -5.15
C ASP A 125 -2.88 -8.96 -6.39
N PRO A 126 -3.49 -10.15 -6.63
CA PRO A 126 -4.27 -10.43 -7.84
C PRO A 126 -5.49 -9.52 -8.00
N ASP A 127 -6.01 -8.99 -6.90
CA ASP A 127 -7.12 -8.02 -6.86
C ASP A 127 -6.64 -6.57 -7.04
N HIS A 128 -5.34 -6.32 -7.22
CA HIS A 128 -4.64 -5.03 -7.34
C HIS A 128 -4.97 -3.99 -6.26
N LYS A 129 -5.38 -4.41 -5.06
CA LYS A 129 -5.76 -3.52 -3.95
C LYS A 129 -4.60 -2.66 -3.46
N VAL A 130 -3.42 -3.26 -3.31
CA VAL A 130 -2.21 -2.56 -2.86
C VAL A 130 -1.60 -1.77 -4.00
N VAL A 131 -1.59 -2.32 -5.21
CA VAL A 131 -1.18 -1.63 -6.44
C VAL A 131 -1.97 -0.33 -6.61
N ASP A 132 -3.31 -0.37 -6.46
CA ASP A 132 -4.18 0.80 -6.54
C ASP A 132 -3.95 1.77 -5.36
N ALA A 133 -3.80 1.26 -4.13
CA ALA A 133 -3.55 2.08 -2.95
C ALA A 133 -2.24 2.87 -3.04
N TYR A 134 -1.24 2.33 -3.75
CA TYR A 134 0.03 3.00 -4.04
C TYR A 134 0.02 3.80 -5.35
N GLY A 135 -1.11 3.90 -6.03
CA GLY A 135 -1.24 4.65 -7.27
C GLY A 135 -0.40 4.08 -8.42
N VAL A 136 -0.04 2.81 -8.35
CA VAL A 136 0.75 2.14 -9.39
C VAL A 136 -0.14 1.82 -10.59
N PRO A 137 0.15 2.30 -11.80
CA PRO A 137 -0.70 2.04 -12.95
C PRO A 137 -0.78 0.55 -13.28
N VAL A 138 -2.00 0.03 -13.41
CA VAL A 138 -2.26 -1.30 -13.97
C VAL A 138 -2.37 -1.18 -15.48
N LYS A 139 -1.60 -1.99 -16.19
CA LYS A 139 -1.57 -2.09 -17.66
C LYS A 139 -2.06 -3.45 -18.11
N GLY A 140 -2.32 -3.58 -19.40
CA GLY A 140 -2.71 -4.86 -20.02
C GLY A 140 -3.90 -4.72 -20.94
N MET A 141 -4.32 -5.86 -21.50
CA MET A 141 -5.44 -5.95 -22.44
C MET A 141 -6.30 -7.17 -22.08
N GLY A 142 -7.61 -6.96 -21.97
CA GLY A 142 -8.54 -8.02 -21.58
C GLY A 142 -8.23 -8.62 -20.19
N PRO A 143 -8.15 -9.94 -20.09
CA PRO A 143 -7.89 -10.61 -18.81
C PRO A 143 -6.43 -10.53 -18.35
N VAL A 144 -5.50 -10.16 -19.24
CA VAL A 144 -4.08 -10.05 -18.89
C VAL A 144 -3.79 -8.67 -18.35
N LYS A 145 -3.59 -8.59 -17.04
CA LYS A 145 -3.24 -7.35 -16.33
C LYS A 145 -1.90 -7.50 -15.63
N PHE A 146 -1.18 -6.40 -15.46
CA PHE A 146 0.08 -6.36 -14.73
C PHE A 146 0.34 -4.96 -14.16
N ALA A 147 1.03 -4.90 -13.03
CA ALA A 147 1.46 -3.64 -12.42
C ALA A 147 2.58 -3.00 -13.25
N SER A 148 2.60 -1.68 -13.30
CA SER A 148 3.78 -0.95 -13.80
C SER A 148 4.95 -1.13 -12.85
N ARG A 149 6.19 -1.12 -13.39
CA ARG A 149 7.41 -1.20 -12.58
C ARG A 149 7.66 0.13 -11.89
N GLN A 150 7.53 0.14 -10.57
CA GLN A 150 7.75 1.30 -9.71
C GLN A 150 8.25 0.84 -8.35
N THR A 151 8.97 1.69 -7.63
CA THR A 151 9.49 1.35 -6.30
C THR A 151 9.29 2.50 -5.34
N TYR A 152 8.86 2.16 -4.14
CA TYR A 152 8.79 3.05 -2.98
C TYR A 152 9.80 2.61 -1.94
N LEU A 153 10.61 3.54 -1.46
CA LEU A 153 11.43 3.36 -0.28
C LEU A 153 10.68 3.96 0.91
N ILE A 154 10.37 3.12 1.88
CA ILE A 154 9.66 3.49 3.11
C ILE A 154 10.68 3.56 4.24
N ALA A 155 10.70 4.69 4.95
CA ALA A 155 11.60 4.92 6.06
C ALA A 155 11.13 4.16 7.34
N PRO A 156 11.99 4.00 8.35
CA PRO A 156 11.65 3.32 9.60
C PRO A 156 10.46 3.93 10.37
N ASP A 157 10.14 5.20 10.13
CA ASP A 157 8.97 5.90 10.70
C ASP A 157 7.65 5.63 9.93
N GLY A 158 7.71 4.83 8.85
CA GLY A 158 6.56 4.46 8.02
C GLY A 158 6.20 5.48 6.94
N LYS A 159 7.05 6.47 6.68
CA LYS A 159 6.82 7.45 5.61
C LYS A 159 7.56 7.08 4.33
N ILE A 160 7.02 7.53 3.19
CA ILE A 160 7.68 7.42 1.90
C ILE A 160 8.91 8.33 1.91
N ALA A 161 10.09 7.73 1.83
CA ALA A 161 11.37 8.45 1.79
C ALA A 161 11.80 8.79 0.36
N LYS A 162 11.50 7.89 -0.59
CA LYS A 162 11.81 8.08 -2.01
C LYS A 162 10.86 7.26 -2.88
N TYR A 163 10.68 7.70 -4.11
CA TYR A 163 9.86 7.05 -5.12
C TYR A 163 10.60 7.02 -6.47
N TRP A 164 10.57 5.88 -7.13
CA TRP A 164 11.07 5.68 -8.49
C TRP A 164 9.88 5.34 -9.41
N PRO A 165 9.38 6.30 -10.20
CA PRO A 165 8.31 6.06 -11.16
C PRO A 165 8.78 5.25 -12.38
N THR A 166 10.08 5.23 -12.60
CA THR A 166 10.75 4.47 -13.66
C THR A 166 12.00 3.82 -13.08
N VAL A 167 12.24 2.59 -13.41
CA VAL A 167 13.32 1.75 -12.86
C VAL A 167 14.17 1.18 -13.97
N ASP A 168 15.49 1.38 -13.90
CA ASP A 168 16.47 0.61 -14.65
C ASP A 168 16.84 -0.64 -13.84
N VAL A 169 16.34 -1.79 -14.28
CA VAL A 169 16.53 -3.07 -13.56
C VAL A 169 17.99 -3.47 -13.39
N ALA A 170 18.90 -2.96 -14.23
CA ALA A 170 20.31 -3.32 -14.18
C ALA A 170 21.04 -2.73 -12.96
N VAL A 171 20.61 -1.55 -12.51
CA VAL A 171 21.30 -0.77 -11.43
C VAL A 171 20.40 -0.46 -10.25
N HIS A 172 19.12 -0.81 -10.32
CA HIS A 172 18.12 -0.37 -9.35
C HIS A 172 18.44 -0.75 -7.90
N SER A 173 18.91 -1.97 -7.65
CA SER A 173 19.29 -2.41 -6.30
C SER A 173 20.37 -1.50 -5.68
N GLU A 174 21.34 -1.10 -6.47
CA GLU A 174 22.44 -0.21 -6.03
C GLU A 174 21.93 1.22 -5.79
N GLU A 175 21.03 1.72 -6.64
CA GLU A 175 20.40 3.04 -6.45
C GLU A 175 19.59 3.11 -5.15
N VAL A 176 18.87 2.05 -4.81
CA VAL A 176 18.09 1.96 -3.57
C VAL A 176 19.03 1.93 -2.35
N LEU A 177 20.09 1.13 -2.38
CA LEU A 177 21.09 1.08 -1.32
C LEU A 177 21.80 2.43 -1.13
N ALA A 178 22.15 3.12 -2.21
CA ALA A 178 22.73 4.46 -2.17
C ALA A 178 21.75 5.48 -1.55
N ALA A 179 20.47 5.40 -1.87
CA ALA A 179 19.43 6.24 -1.27
C ALA A 179 19.33 6.01 0.25
N ILE A 180 19.28 4.74 0.69
CA ILE A 180 19.26 4.40 2.12
C ILE A 180 20.50 4.96 2.82
N ALA A 181 21.68 4.79 2.25
CA ALA A 181 22.95 5.27 2.83
C ALA A 181 22.97 6.79 2.98
N SER A 182 22.43 7.53 2.00
CA SER A 182 22.38 9.00 2.04
C SER A 182 21.42 9.55 3.09
N MET A 183 20.41 8.77 3.52
CA MET A 183 19.39 9.15 4.49
C MET A 183 19.68 8.67 5.92
N LYS A 184 20.66 7.78 6.09
CA LYS A 184 21.18 7.38 7.40
C LYS A 184 22.21 8.42 7.86
N LYS A 185 21.73 9.45 8.55
CA LYS A 185 22.58 10.41 9.25
C LYS A 185 22.56 10.15 10.74
#